data_b8c410eedb90462c42bb65585410806f
#
_entry.id   b8c410eedb90462c42bb65585410806f
#
_cell.length_a   1.000
_cell.length_b   1.000
_cell.length_c   1.000
_cell.angle_alpha   90.00
_cell.angle_beta   90.00
_cell.angle_gamma   90.00
#
_symmetry.space_group_name_H-M   'P 1'
#
loop_
_entity.id
_entity.type
_entity.pdbx_description
1 polymer ?
#
loop_
_entity_poly.entity_id
_entity_poly.type
_entity_poly.pdbx_seq_one_letter_code
_entity_poly.pdbx_strand_id
1 'polypeptide(L)'
;MHLLTCLALVGVPAVAIDRRVHSPTGRVLATALAVWAVLGGRSLARAASEVGSAVDSDDLAAARVGLPSLCGREPSFLDADGLVRAAVESVAENTSDAVVAPLVWGAVAGVPGLLLYRAVNTLDAMVGHRSERYTDFGMPAARLDDVVNWVPARLAAGLAVLFAPLVGGRSADAVRAWRRDAAAHPSPNAGRVEAAFAGALGVQLGGPVIYPYGAENRPLLGDGRPVAAGDVARAVQLSQLVGVASAVLCAGAVLGVPAWRGASQ
;
A
#
# COMPACT_ATOMS: atom_id res chain seq x y z
N MET A 1 24.82 7.65 4.24
CA MET A 1 25.66 6.45 4.07
C MET A 1 24.86 5.16 4.28
N HIS A 2 24.07 5.06 5.33
CA HIS A 2 23.33 3.82 5.67
C HIS A 2 22.25 3.38 4.66
N LEU A 3 21.48 4.30 4.06
CA LEU A 3 20.46 3.97 3.08
C LEU A 3 21.08 3.21 1.88
N LEU A 4 22.14 3.75 1.29
CA LEU A 4 22.83 3.13 0.16
C LEU A 4 23.41 1.76 0.52
N THR A 5 23.91 1.58 1.75
CA THR A 5 24.42 0.31 2.25
C THR A 5 23.30 -0.73 2.34
N CYS A 6 22.13 -0.36 2.92
CA CYS A 6 20.98 -1.26 3.00
C CYS A 6 20.45 -1.65 1.61
N LEU A 7 20.34 -0.68 0.71
CA LEU A 7 19.90 -0.96 -0.67
C LEU A 7 20.93 -1.83 -1.43
N ALA A 8 22.22 -1.63 -1.21
CA ALA A 8 23.26 -2.46 -1.80
C ALA A 8 23.22 -3.91 -1.28
N LEU A 9 22.98 -4.10 0.04
CA LEU A 9 22.85 -5.42 0.66
C LEU A 9 21.69 -6.24 0.08
N VAL A 10 20.62 -5.59 -0.39
CA VAL A 10 19.49 -6.27 -1.05
C VAL A 10 19.69 -6.32 -2.57
N GLY A 11 20.08 -5.21 -3.17
CA GLY A 11 20.14 -5.07 -4.63
C GLY A 11 21.25 -5.88 -5.29
N VAL A 12 22.44 -5.90 -4.68
CA VAL A 12 23.57 -6.65 -5.26
C VAL A 12 23.29 -8.15 -5.32
N PRO A 13 22.85 -8.83 -4.25
CA PRO A 13 22.46 -10.23 -4.33
C PRO A 13 21.28 -10.47 -5.29
N ALA A 14 20.28 -9.59 -5.30
CA ALA A 14 19.13 -9.73 -6.19
C ALA A 14 19.54 -9.71 -7.67
N VAL A 15 20.38 -8.77 -8.06
CA VAL A 15 20.94 -8.68 -9.43
C VAL A 15 21.85 -9.88 -9.73
N ALA A 16 22.67 -10.30 -8.78
CA ALA A 16 23.55 -11.46 -8.96
C ALA A 16 22.77 -12.75 -9.17
N ILE A 17 21.67 -12.95 -8.43
CA ILE A 17 20.77 -14.10 -8.60
C ILE A 17 20.07 -14.01 -9.96
N ASP A 18 19.49 -12.87 -10.30
CA ASP A 18 18.78 -12.65 -11.57
C ASP A 18 19.67 -12.95 -12.78
N ARG A 19 20.96 -12.52 -12.73
CA ARG A 19 21.96 -12.79 -13.77
C ARG A 19 22.38 -14.25 -13.87
N ARG A 20 22.29 -15.05 -12.78
CA ARG A 20 22.65 -16.46 -12.76
C ARG A 20 21.52 -17.40 -13.22
N VAL A 21 20.28 -16.92 -13.18
CA VAL A 21 19.13 -17.71 -13.59
C VAL A 21 18.91 -17.55 -15.10
N HIS A 22 19.51 -18.44 -15.89
CA HIS A 22 19.45 -18.39 -17.36
C HIS A 22 18.26 -19.15 -17.96
N SER A 23 17.78 -20.20 -17.29
CA SER A 23 16.68 -21.00 -17.81
C SER A 23 15.34 -20.27 -17.70
N PRO A 24 14.44 -20.37 -18.71
CA PRO A 24 13.11 -19.78 -18.65
C PRO A 24 12.30 -20.24 -17.43
N THR A 25 12.33 -21.54 -17.14
CA THR A 25 11.66 -22.12 -15.97
C THR A 25 12.22 -21.56 -14.65
N GLY A 26 13.56 -21.44 -14.55
CA GLY A 26 14.20 -20.85 -13.39
C GLY A 26 13.77 -19.40 -13.16
N ARG A 27 13.67 -18.59 -14.21
CA ARG A 27 13.17 -17.20 -14.14
C ARG A 27 11.74 -17.14 -13.64
N VAL A 28 10.85 -17.99 -14.17
CA VAL A 28 9.44 -18.05 -13.72
C VAL A 28 9.39 -18.42 -12.24
N LEU A 29 10.13 -19.44 -11.80
CA LEU A 29 10.16 -19.86 -10.40
C LEU A 29 10.73 -18.77 -9.48
N ALA A 30 11.83 -18.12 -9.87
CA ALA A 30 12.43 -17.04 -9.09
C ALA A 30 11.49 -15.84 -8.96
N THR A 31 10.82 -15.47 -10.06
CA THR A 31 9.82 -14.39 -10.04
C THR A 31 8.60 -14.75 -9.18
N ALA A 32 8.08 -15.97 -9.32
CA ALA A 32 6.94 -16.43 -8.54
C ALA A 32 7.26 -16.44 -7.03
N LEU A 33 8.46 -16.92 -6.67
CA LEU A 33 8.90 -16.94 -5.27
C LEU A 33 9.10 -15.53 -4.72
N ALA A 34 9.70 -14.62 -5.49
CA ALA A 34 9.90 -13.23 -5.09
C ALA A 34 8.55 -12.51 -4.91
N VAL A 35 7.61 -12.68 -5.86
CA VAL A 35 6.25 -12.15 -5.77
C VAL A 35 5.54 -12.69 -4.54
N TRP A 36 5.59 -14.01 -4.31
CA TRP A 36 4.98 -14.63 -3.13
C TRP A 36 5.55 -14.09 -1.81
N ALA A 37 6.87 -13.89 -1.73
CA ALA A 37 7.53 -13.40 -0.53
C ALA A 37 7.26 -11.91 -0.24
N VAL A 38 7.04 -11.10 -1.28
CA VAL A 38 6.95 -9.64 -1.16
C VAL A 38 5.51 -9.13 -1.08
N LEU A 39 4.56 -9.79 -1.78
CA LEU A 39 3.18 -9.31 -1.80
C LEU A 39 2.48 -9.52 -0.46
N GLY A 40 2.02 -8.41 0.14
CA GLY A 40 1.32 -8.39 1.42
C GLY A 40 -0.20 -8.47 1.33
N GLY A 41 -0.80 -8.55 0.14
CA GLY A 41 -2.25 -8.40 -0.02
C GLY A 41 -3.11 -9.41 0.74
N ARG A 42 -2.66 -10.67 0.86
CA ARG A 42 -3.40 -11.70 1.61
C ARG A 42 -3.32 -11.50 3.13
N SER A 43 -2.14 -11.14 3.65
CA SER A 43 -1.97 -10.86 5.08
C SER A 43 -2.71 -9.57 5.48
N LEU A 44 -2.65 -8.54 4.63
CA LEU A 44 -3.42 -7.30 4.79
C LEU A 44 -4.93 -7.58 4.88
N ALA A 45 -5.47 -8.33 3.91
CA ALA A 45 -6.88 -8.68 3.88
C ALA A 45 -7.32 -9.45 5.14
N ARG A 46 -6.51 -10.42 5.58
CA ARG A 46 -6.78 -11.19 6.79
C ARG A 46 -6.77 -10.30 8.03
N ALA A 47 -5.70 -9.55 8.25
CA ALA A 47 -5.56 -8.70 9.42
C ALA A 47 -6.67 -7.64 9.50
N ALA A 48 -7.02 -7.01 8.37
CA ALA A 48 -8.12 -6.06 8.32
C ALA A 48 -9.47 -6.72 8.62
N SER A 49 -9.74 -7.91 8.05
CA SER A 49 -10.98 -8.64 8.29
C SER A 49 -11.11 -9.09 9.74
N GLU A 50 -10.02 -9.48 10.40
CA GLU A 50 -10.00 -9.82 11.82
C GLU A 50 -10.39 -8.61 12.69
N VAL A 51 -9.83 -7.43 12.43
CA VAL A 51 -10.22 -6.18 13.12
C VAL A 51 -11.68 -5.84 12.85
N GLY A 52 -12.12 -5.86 11.59
CA GLY A 52 -13.51 -5.57 11.23
C GLY A 52 -14.51 -6.51 11.88
N SER A 53 -14.24 -7.82 11.90
CA SER A 53 -15.10 -8.82 12.53
C SER A 53 -15.15 -8.68 14.05
N ALA A 54 -14.04 -8.32 14.68
CA ALA A 54 -13.98 -8.09 16.13
C ALA A 54 -14.84 -6.86 16.51
N VAL A 55 -14.79 -5.77 15.72
CA VAL A 55 -15.67 -4.62 15.95
C VAL A 55 -17.14 -4.97 15.70
N ASP A 56 -17.45 -5.72 14.66
CA ASP A 56 -18.84 -6.13 14.34
C ASP A 56 -19.46 -7.00 15.45
N SER A 57 -18.64 -7.78 16.15
CA SER A 57 -19.04 -8.59 17.30
C SER A 57 -18.93 -7.88 18.67
N ASP A 58 -18.69 -6.56 18.67
CA ASP A 58 -18.49 -5.72 19.87
C ASP A 58 -17.28 -6.14 20.74
N ASP A 59 -16.35 -6.93 20.19
CA ASP A 59 -15.08 -7.29 20.84
C ASP A 59 -13.98 -6.26 20.54
N LEU A 60 -14.12 -5.07 21.12
CA LEU A 60 -13.16 -3.99 20.95
C LEU A 60 -11.77 -4.33 21.51
N ALA A 61 -11.70 -5.27 22.47
CA ALA A 61 -10.42 -5.71 23.02
C ALA A 61 -9.63 -6.51 21.96
N ALA A 62 -10.28 -7.46 21.31
CA ALA A 62 -9.65 -8.19 20.19
C ALA A 62 -9.28 -7.27 19.01
N ALA A 63 -10.15 -6.31 18.66
CA ALA A 63 -9.88 -5.34 17.61
C ALA A 63 -8.63 -4.50 17.92
N ARG A 64 -8.46 -4.03 19.16
CA ARG A 64 -7.26 -3.29 19.61
C ARG A 64 -5.99 -4.14 19.55
N VAL A 65 -6.07 -5.42 19.90
CA VAL A 65 -4.93 -6.35 19.79
C VAL A 65 -4.53 -6.59 18.33
N GLY A 66 -5.50 -6.65 17.40
CA GLY A 66 -5.26 -6.88 15.98
C GLY A 66 -4.70 -5.66 15.23
N LEU A 67 -5.09 -4.44 15.62
CA LEU A 67 -4.77 -3.21 14.89
C LEU A 67 -3.27 -2.94 14.65
N PRO A 68 -2.35 -3.21 15.59
CA PRO A 68 -0.90 -3.02 15.38
C PRO A 68 -0.31 -3.82 14.21
N SER A 69 -0.98 -4.86 13.75
CA SER A 69 -0.58 -5.59 12.54
C SER A 69 -0.87 -4.83 11.23
N LEU A 70 -1.69 -3.79 11.30
CA LEU A 70 -2.10 -2.96 10.17
C LEU A 70 -1.41 -1.59 10.15
N CYS A 71 -1.32 -0.93 11.29
CA CYS A 71 -0.77 0.43 11.38
C CYS A 71 -0.15 0.71 12.75
N GLY A 72 0.69 1.76 12.82
CA GLY A 72 1.39 2.17 14.04
C GLY A 72 0.59 3.10 14.96
N ARG A 73 -0.75 3.16 14.86
CA ARG A 73 -1.59 3.98 15.73
C ARG A 73 -1.67 3.36 17.12
N GLU A 74 -1.86 4.22 18.13
CA GLU A 74 -2.08 3.77 19.50
C GLU A 74 -3.53 3.27 19.68
N PRO A 75 -3.76 1.96 19.80
CA PRO A 75 -5.12 1.41 19.74
C PRO A 75 -5.94 1.64 21.00
N SER A 76 -5.28 1.90 22.15
CA SER A 76 -5.96 2.05 23.45
C SER A 76 -6.89 3.26 23.52
N PHE A 77 -6.65 4.29 22.70
CA PHE A 77 -7.45 5.52 22.64
C PHE A 77 -8.52 5.50 21.53
N LEU A 78 -8.63 4.41 20.77
CA LEU A 78 -9.58 4.31 19.66
C LEU A 78 -10.89 3.67 20.14
N ASP A 79 -11.99 4.31 19.78
CA ASP A 79 -13.34 3.74 19.83
C ASP A 79 -13.60 2.83 18.62
N ALA A 80 -14.79 2.26 18.52
CA ALA A 80 -15.16 1.37 17.43
C ALA A 80 -14.96 2.02 16.05
N ASP A 81 -15.41 3.26 15.87
CA ASP A 81 -15.29 4.00 14.61
C ASP A 81 -13.83 4.30 14.29
N GLY A 82 -13.03 4.63 15.30
CA GLY A 82 -11.59 4.86 15.17
C GLY A 82 -10.82 3.61 14.74
N LEU A 83 -11.17 2.44 15.26
CA LEU A 83 -10.58 1.14 14.90
C LEU A 83 -10.92 0.77 13.45
N VAL A 84 -12.19 0.89 13.06
CA VAL A 84 -12.63 0.64 11.67
C VAL A 84 -11.98 1.60 10.70
N ARG A 85 -11.97 2.90 11.01
CA ARG A 85 -11.33 3.93 10.18
C ARG A 85 -9.85 3.62 9.99
N ALA A 86 -9.13 3.30 11.04
CA ALA A 86 -7.72 2.93 10.97
C ALA A 86 -7.49 1.70 10.09
N ALA A 87 -8.35 0.68 10.19
CA ALA A 87 -8.27 -0.50 9.35
C ALA A 87 -8.53 -0.18 7.86
N VAL A 88 -9.55 0.61 7.54
CA VAL A 88 -9.88 1.00 6.16
C VAL A 88 -8.77 1.84 5.54
N GLU A 89 -8.22 2.83 6.26
CA GLU A 89 -7.10 3.64 5.80
C GLU A 89 -5.85 2.80 5.56
N SER A 90 -5.54 1.87 6.46
CA SER A 90 -4.41 0.96 6.28
C SER A 90 -4.61 0.03 5.07
N VAL A 91 -5.82 -0.46 4.82
CA VAL A 91 -6.12 -1.24 3.61
C VAL A 91 -5.90 -0.40 2.36
N ALA A 92 -6.37 0.85 2.35
CA ALA A 92 -6.20 1.75 1.21
C ALA A 92 -4.71 2.01 0.90
N GLU A 93 -3.94 2.47 1.90
CA GLU A 93 -2.51 2.76 1.77
C GLU A 93 -1.72 1.51 1.33
N ASN A 94 -1.88 0.39 2.02
CA ASN A 94 -1.15 -0.83 1.72
C ASN A 94 -1.62 -1.54 0.43
N THR A 95 -2.76 -1.21 -0.13
CA THR A 95 -3.12 -1.61 -1.50
C THR A 95 -2.10 -1.07 -2.49
N SER A 96 -1.66 0.19 -2.34
CA SER A 96 -0.55 0.73 -3.13
C SER A 96 0.77 0.06 -2.75
N ASP A 97 1.15 0.14 -1.49
CA ASP A 97 2.52 -0.10 -1.04
C ASP A 97 2.90 -1.57 -0.94
N ALA A 98 1.96 -2.42 -0.55
CA ALA A 98 2.22 -3.85 -0.38
C ALA A 98 1.75 -4.71 -1.56
N VAL A 99 1.02 -4.14 -2.54
CA VAL A 99 0.51 -4.90 -3.68
C VAL A 99 0.86 -4.25 -5.02
N VAL A 100 0.39 -3.03 -5.28
CA VAL A 100 0.54 -2.41 -6.62
C VAL A 100 2.00 -2.04 -6.91
N ALA A 101 2.68 -1.40 -5.97
CA ALA A 101 4.03 -0.92 -6.20
C ALA A 101 5.06 -2.06 -6.39
N PRO A 102 5.06 -3.14 -5.60
CA PRO A 102 5.90 -4.31 -5.90
C PRO A 102 5.65 -4.87 -7.30
N LEU A 103 4.39 -4.96 -7.74
CA LEU A 103 4.05 -5.46 -9.08
C LEU A 103 4.58 -4.54 -10.18
N VAL A 104 4.43 -3.22 -10.03
CA VAL A 104 4.94 -2.22 -10.98
C VAL A 104 6.46 -2.31 -11.08
N TRP A 105 7.17 -2.29 -9.97
CA TRP A 105 8.63 -2.36 -9.98
C TRP A 105 9.16 -3.73 -10.42
N GLY A 106 8.42 -4.81 -10.14
CA GLY A 106 8.68 -6.13 -10.69
C GLY A 106 8.52 -6.18 -12.22
N ALA A 107 7.52 -5.50 -12.77
CA ALA A 107 7.33 -5.40 -14.22
C ALA A 107 8.41 -4.54 -14.90
N VAL A 108 8.88 -3.47 -14.25
CA VAL A 108 9.88 -2.54 -14.79
C VAL A 108 11.28 -3.12 -14.74
N ALA A 109 11.68 -3.73 -13.62
CA ALA A 109 13.07 -4.12 -13.34
C ALA A 109 13.23 -5.56 -12.82
N GLY A 110 12.23 -6.42 -13.03
CA GLY A 110 12.27 -7.83 -12.63
C GLY A 110 12.36 -8.04 -11.13
N VAL A 111 12.90 -9.19 -10.74
CA VAL A 111 13.09 -9.56 -9.32
C VAL A 111 13.92 -8.51 -8.56
N PRO A 112 15.01 -7.95 -9.10
CA PRO A 112 15.73 -6.87 -8.45
C PRO A 112 14.87 -5.64 -8.14
N GLY A 113 14.04 -5.20 -9.09
CA GLY A 113 13.15 -4.05 -8.90
C GLY A 113 12.13 -4.28 -7.79
N LEU A 114 11.53 -5.46 -7.75
CA LEU A 114 10.57 -5.87 -6.73
C LEU A 114 11.20 -5.90 -5.33
N LEU A 115 12.39 -6.48 -5.19
CA LEU A 115 13.08 -6.58 -3.91
C LEU A 115 13.63 -5.23 -3.43
N LEU A 116 14.18 -4.41 -4.34
CA LEU A 116 14.65 -3.06 -4.01
C LEU A 116 13.51 -2.15 -3.57
N TYR A 117 12.38 -2.19 -4.29
CA TYR A 117 11.19 -1.45 -3.84
C TYR A 117 10.80 -1.85 -2.42
N ARG A 118 10.70 -3.16 -2.14
CA ARG A 118 10.33 -3.64 -0.80
C ARG A 118 11.33 -3.19 0.27
N ALA A 119 12.62 -3.14 -0.05
CA ALA A 119 13.63 -2.64 0.87
C ALA A 119 13.45 -1.14 1.16
N VAL A 120 13.17 -0.31 0.15
CA VAL A 120 12.88 1.12 0.33
C VAL A 120 11.67 1.32 1.22
N ASN A 121 10.55 0.68 0.89
CA ASN A 121 9.30 0.79 1.64
C ASN A 121 9.44 0.30 3.09
N THR A 122 10.21 -0.78 3.32
CA THR A 122 10.49 -1.27 4.68
C THR A 122 11.38 -0.29 5.46
N LEU A 123 12.37 0.30 4.82
CA LEU A 123 13.23 1.31 5.46
C LEU A 123 12.43 2.55 5.84
N ASP A 124 11.54 3.03 4.98
CA ASP A 124 10.65 4.13 5.32
C ASP A 124 9.76 3.79 6.52
N ALA A 125 9.11 2.63 6.51
CA ALA A 125 8.27 2.17 7.61
C ALA A 125 9.03 2.05 8.94
N MET A 126 10.33 1.72 8.92
CA MET A 126 11.15 1.54 10.13
C MET A 126 11.76 2.84 10.65
N VAL A 127 12.18 3.74 9.76
CA VAL A 127 12.98 4.92 10.15
C VAL A 127 12.49 6.24 9.54
N GLY A 128 11.51 6.22 8.64
CA GLY A 128 10.96 7.41 7.97
C GLY A 128 10.07 8.26 8.86
N HIS A 129 9.58 7.71 9.98
CA HIS A 129 8.76 8.44 10.92
C HIS A 129 9.54 9.56 11.62
N ARG A 130 8.92 10.73 11.73
CA ARG A 130 9.47 11.89 12.45
C ARG A 130 9.52 11.62 13.95
N SER A 131 10.58 10.98 14.43
CA SER A 131 10.91 10.89 15.84
C SER A 131 12.19 11.70 16.10
N GLU A 132 12.40 12.20 17.31
CA GLU A 132 13.64 12.93 17.67
C GLU A 132 14.92 12.19 17.26
N ARG A 133 14.86 10.86 17.25
CA ARG A 133 15.99 9.98 16.92
C ARG A 133 16.25 9.86 15.41
N TYR A 134 15.20 9.97 14.56
CA TYR A 134 15.28 9.61 13.14
C TYR A 134 14.93 10.74 12.18
N THR A 135 14.67 11.97 12.64
CA THR A 135 14.21 13.08 11.79
C THR A 135 15.16 13.35 10.61
N ASP A 136 16.47 13.42 10.86
CA ASP A 136 17.45 13.65 9.79
C ASP A 136 17.90 12.35 9.11
N PHE A 137 17.89 11.25 9.83
CA PHE A 137 18.35 9.95 9.35
C PHE A 137 17.33 9.28 8.41
N GLY A 138 16.04 9.37 8.73
CA GLY A 138 14.95 8.75 7.98
C GLY A 138 14.52 9.53 6.74
N MET A 139 14.78 10.85 6.71
CA MET A 139 14.33 11.71 5.60
C MET A 139 14.73 11.22 4.20
N PRO A 140 15.96 10.73 3.94
CA PRO A 140 16.29 10.19 2.62
C PRO A 140 15.49 8.94 2.25
N ALA A 141 15.15 8.08 3.23
CA ALA A 141 14.32 6.90 3.00
C ALA A 141 12.88 7.31 2.65
N ALA A 142 12.29 8.22 3.43
CA ALA A 142 10.95 8.75 3.20
C ALA A 142 10.82 9.44 1.83
N ARG A 143 11.80 10.27 1.45
CA ARG A 143 11.79 10.91 0.11
C ARG A 143 11.94 9.91 -1.03
N LEU A 144 12.77 8.88 -0.86
CA LEU A 144 12.93 7.85 -1.87
C LEU A 144 11.64 7.03 -2.01
N ASP A 145 11.01 6.68 -0.88
CA ASP A 145 9.71 6.02 -0.87
C ASP A 145 8.65 6.86 -1.58
N ASP A 146 8.57 8.15 -1.30
CA ASP A 146 7.68 9.08 -2.00
C ASP A 146 7.86 9.07 -3.52
N VAL A 147 9.10 9.01 -4.00
CA VAL A 147 9.41 8.97 -5.44
C VAL A 147 9.02 7.64 -6.07
N VAL A 148 9.38 6.51 -5.44
CA VAL A 148 9.10 5.19 -6.02
C VAL A 148 7.63 4.81 -5.94
N ASN A 149 6.86 5.40 -5.04
CA ASN A 149 5.42 5.23 -4.92
C ASN A 149 4.60 6.20 -5.82
N TRP A 150 5.23 7.16 -6.48
CA TRP A 150 4.50 8.18 -7.22
C TRP A 150 3.60 7.61 -8.32
N VAL A 151 4.11 6.70 -9.16
CA VAL A 151 3.31 6.03 -10.21
C VAL A 151 2.37 4.97 -9.60
N PRO A 152 2.84 4.05 -8.73
CA PRO A 152 2.00 3.03 -8.15
C PRO A 152 0.75 3.56 -7.43
N ALA A 153 0.90 4.62 -6.63
CA ALA A 153 -0.24 5.19 -5.89
C ALA A 153 -1.31 5.77 -6.83
N ARG A 154 -0.91 6.35 -7.93
CA ARG A 154 -1.86 6.88 -8.94
C ARG A 154 -2.54 5.77 -9.72
N LEU A 155 -1.83 4.68 -10.01
CA LEU A 155 -2.42 3.49 -10.60
C LEU A 155 -3.44 2.86 -9.64
N ALA A 156 -3.08 2.68 -8.37
CA ALA A 156 -3.96 2.15 -7.34
C ALA A 156 -5.23 3.01 -7.19
N ALA A 157 -5.08 4.32 -7.07
CA ALA A 157 -6.20 5.26 -6.99
C ALA A 157 -7.09 5.23 -8.23
N GLY A 158 -6.50 5.19 -9.43
CA GLY A 158 -7.26 5.09 -10.69
C GLY A 158 -8.06 3.80 -10.82
N LEU A 159 -7.48 2.67 -10.40
CA LEU A 159 -8.18 1.40 -10.35
C LEU A 159 -9.25 1.37 -9.26
N ALA A 160 -9.03 1.99 -8.09
CA ALA A 160 -10.06 2.13 -7.07
C ALA A 160 -11.26 2.94 -7.58
N VAL A 161 -11.01 4.02 -8.33
CA VAL A 161 -12.07 4.77 -9.03
C VAL A 161 -12.83 3.89 -10.02
N LEU A 162 -12.13 3.10 -10.82
CA LEU A 162 -12.74 2.22 -11.81
C LEU A 162 -13.64 1.15 -11.16
N PHE A 163 -13.19 0.58 -10.05
CA PHE A 163 -13.90 -0.50 -9.37
C PHE A 163 -14.86 -0.03 -8.26
N ALA A 164 -15.01 1.27 -8.02
CA ALA A 164 -15.95 1.81 -7.03
C ALA A 164 -17.38 1.25 -7.16
N PRO A 165 -17.97 1.08 -8.38
CA PRO A 165 -19.30 0.49 -8.52
C PRO A 165 -19.39 -0.96 -8.02
N LEU A 166 -18.31 -1.73 -8.07
CA LEU A 166 -18.30 -3.14 -7.66
C LEU A 166 -18.34 -3.31 -6.13
N VAL A 167 -18.07 -2.24 -5.39
CA VAL A 167 -18.17 -2.21 -3.93
C VAL A 167 -19.33 -1.34 -3.44
N GLY A 168 -20.31 -1.07 -4.31
CA GLY A 168 -21.51 -0.31 -3.96
C GLY A 168 -21.32 1.21 -3.88
N GLY A 169 -20.24 1.74 -4.45
CA GLY A 169 -19.99 3.17 -4.53
C GLY A 169 -20.15 3.74 -5.93
N ARG A 170 -19.63 4.96 -6.14
CA ARG A 170 -19.70 5.67 -7.43
C ARG A 170 -18.33 6.19 -7.84
N SER A 171 -17.90 5.89 -9.06
CA SER A 171 -16.64 6.38 -9.60
C SER A 171 -16.54 7.92 -9.57
N ALA A 172 -17.65 8.63 -9.77
CA ALA A 172 -17.68 10.08 -9.72
C ALA A 172 -17.32 10.64 -8.33
N ASP A 173 -17.76 9.97 -7.26
CA ASP A 173 -17.47 10.37 -5.88
C ASP A 173 -16.01 10.07 -5.53
N ALA A 174 -15.48 8.93 -5.99
CA ALA A 174 -14.07 8.58 -5.86
C ALA A 174 -13.15 9.59 -6.58
N VAL A 175 -13.49 10.00 -7.81
CA VAL A 175 -12.75 11.05 -8.54
C VAL A 175 -12.81 12.38 -7.81
N ARG A 176 -14.00 12.74 -7.29
CA ARG A 176 -14.20 14.02 -6.57
C ARG A 176 -13.34 14.07 -5.32
N ALA A 177 -13.40 13.03 -4.47
CA ALA A 177 -12.58 12.93 -3.26
C ALA A 177 -11.09 12.96 -3.58
N TRP A 178 -10.65 12.15 -4.55
CA TRP A 178 -9.24 12.14 -4.99
C TRP A 178 -8.75 13.53 -5.42
N ARG A 179 -9.52 14.26 -6.26
CA ARG A 179 -9.10 15.57 -6.77
C ARG A 179 -9.13 16.67 -5.71
N ARG A 180 -10.11 16.63 -4.83
CA ARG A 180 -10.32 17.67 -3.82
C ARG A 180 -9.41 17.50 -2.60
N ASP A 181 -9.30 16.26 -2.08
CA ASP A 181 -8.80 16.06 -0.73
C ASP A 181 -7.35 15.52 -0.70
N ALA A 182 -6.94 14.77 -1.72
CA ALA A 182 -5.68 14.04 -1.68
C ALA A 182 -4.43 14.92 -1.50
N ALA A 183 -4.47 16.17 -1.97
CA ALA A 183 -3.32 17.09 -1.87
C ALA A 183 -3.12 17.67 -0.46
N ALA A 184 -4.14 17.60 0.40
CA ALA A 184 -4.05 18.05 1.78
C ALA A 184 -3.36 17.02 2.69
N HIS A 185 -3.24 15.76 2.24
CA HIS A 185 -2.61 14.69 3.01
C HIS A 185 -1.08 14.89 3.07
N PRO A 186 -0.41 14.60 4.24
CA PRO A 186 1.05 14.76 4.39
C PRO A 186 1.87 13.92 3.40
N SER A 187 1.42 12.68 3.09
CA SER A 187 2.05 11.86 2.06
C SER A 187 1.46 12.20 0.68
N PRO A 188 2.32 12.47 -0.32
CA PRO A 188 1.86 12.75 -1.69
C PRO A 188 1.29 11.52 -2.40
N ASN A 189 1.42 10.35 -1.81
CA ASN A 189 1.02 9.04 -2.33
C ASN A 189 -0.14 8.43 -1.57
N ALA A 190 -0.03 8.21 -0.27
CA ALA A 190 -1.08 7.63 0.57
C ALA A 190 -2.39 8.41 0.44
N GLY A 191 -2.34 9.75 0.52
CA GLY A 191 -3.53 10.58 0.36
C GLY A 191 -4.27 10.40 -0.97
N ARG A 192 -3.57 9.98 -2.05
CA ARG A 192 -4.21 9.69 -3.34
C ARG A 192 -5.08 8.44 -3.26
N VAL A 193 -4.55 7.41 -2.64
CA VAL A 193 -5.23 6.11 -2.54
C VAL A 193 -6.34 6.18 -1.49
N GLU A 194 -6.05 6.73 -0.32
CA GLU A 194 -7.04 6.89 0.76
C GLU A 194 -8.23 7.74 0.33
N ALA A 195 -8.01 8.88 -0.34
CA ALA A 195 -9.11 9.73 -0.84
C ALA A 195 -9.94 9.01 -1.92
N ALA A 196 -9.30 8.26 -2.83
CA ALA A 196 -10.01 7.47 -3.83
C ALA A 196 -10.85 6.36 -3.18
N PHE A 197 -10.31 5.66 -2.16
CA PHE A 197 -11.04 4.67 -1.39
C PHE A 197 -12.20 5.28 -0.60
N ALA A 198 -11.98 6.42 0.08
CA ALA A 198 -13.04 7.14 0.79
C ALA A 198 -14.25 7.43 -0.11
N GLY A 199 -13.99 8.01 -1.29
CA GLY A 199 -15.03 8.28 -2.26
C GLY A 199 -15.66 7.02 -2.86
N ALA A 200 -14.85 5.96 -3.14
CA ALA A 200 -15.33 4.70 -3.67
C ALA A 200 -16.22 3.93 -2.69
N LEU A 201 -15.96 4.06 -1.39
CA LEU A 201 -16.76 3.45 -0.33
C LEU A 201 -17.93 4.33 0.13
N GLY A 202 -17.93 5.62 -0.24
CA GLY A 202 -18.91 6.60 0.21
C GLY A 202 -18.77 6.90 1.71
N VAL A 203 -17.56 6.93 2.22
CA VAL A 203 -17.23 7.18 3.63
C VAL A 203 -16.31 8.38 3.79
N GLN A 204 -16.15 8.83 5.03
CA GLN A 204 -15.18 9.84 5.41
C GLN A 204 -14.02 9.19 6.19
N LEU A 205 -12.78 9.47 5.75
CA LEU A 205 -11.53 9.04 6.39
C LEU A 205 -10.76 10.26 6.92
N GLY A 206 -9.63 10.03 7.60
CA GLY A 206 -8.85 11.11 8.20
C GLY A 206 -9.37 11.57 9.56
N GLY A 207 -9.06 12.81 9.94
CA GLY A 207 -9.40 13.38 11.25
C GLY A 207 -8.31 13.11 12.31
N PRO A 208 -8.65 13.18 13.61
CA PRO A 208 -7.70 13.02 14.70
C PRO A 208 -7.12 11.60 14.72
N VAL A 209 -5.79 11.50 14.83
CA VAL A 209 -5.05 10.24 14.94
C VAL A 209 -4.09 10.35 16.12
N ILE A 210 -4.01 9.32 16.94
CA ILE A 210 -3.11 9.24 18.08
C ILE A 210 -2.04 8.18 17.77
N TYR A 211 -0.79 8.58 17.89
CA TYR A 211 0.38 7.72 17.80
C TYR A 211 1.08 7.65 19.15
N PRO A 212 1.95 6.66 19.42
CA PRO A 212 2.74 6.61 20.65
C PRO A 212 3.59 7.85 20.92
N TYR A 213 3.92 8.61 19.86
CA TYR A 213 4.74 9.83 19.94
C TYR A 213 3.91 11.14 19.95
N GLY A 214 2.59 11.08 19.83
CA GLY A 214 1.73 12.28 19.90
C GLY A 214 0.47 12.19 19.04
N ALA A 215 -0.36 13.23 19.14
CA ALA A 215 -1.58 13.37 18.37
C ALA A 215 -1.33 14.17 17.08
N GLU A 216 -1.89 13.70 15.98
CA GLU A 216 -1.90 14.40 14.70
C GLU A 216 -3.35 14.64 14.26
N ASN A 217 -3.60 15.77 13.60
CA ASN A 217 -4.88 16.03 12.95
C ASN A 217 -4.68 15.88 11.44
N ARG A 218 -5.12 14.76 10.90
CA ARG A 218 -5.06 14.50 9.46
C ARG A 218 -6.23 15.17 8.75
N PRO A 219 -6.06 15.62 7.50
CA PRO A 219 -7.15 16.17 6.72
C PRO A 219 -8.24 15.12 6.53
N LEU A 220 -9.50 15.59 6.47
CA LEU A 220 -10.62 14.73 6.12
C LEU A 220 -10.56 14.38 4.63
N LEU A 221 -10.81 13.11 4.31
CA LEU A 221 -10.80 12.55 2.97
C LEU A 221 -12.18 11.95 2.67
N GLY A 222 -12.81 12.42 1.59
CA GLY A 222 -14.20 12.07 1.28
C GLY A 222 -15.21 12.88 2.07
N ASP A 223 -16.44 12.92 1.57
CA ASP A 223 -17.60 13.63 2.13
C ASP A 223 -18.78 12.68 2.40
N GLY A 224 -18.47 11.40 2.52
CA GLY A 224 -19.44 10.36 2.83
C GLY A 224 -19.82 10.31 4.32
N ARG A 225 -20.54 9.25 4.68
CA ARG A 225 -20.89 8.96 6.08
C ARG A 225 -19.67 8.52 6.90
N PRO A 226 -19.76 8.50 8.23
CA PRO A 226 -18.78 7.80 9.05
C PRO A 226 -18.63 6.33 8.63
N VAL A 227 -17.46 5.76 8.87
CA VAL A 227 -17.18 4.36 8.59
C VAL A 227 -18.00 3.44 9.50
N ALA A 228 -18.27 2.23 9.03
CA ALA A 228 -18.90 1.17 9.82
C ALA A 228 -18.11 -0.15 9.61
N ALA A 229 -18.26 -1.13 10.51
CA ALA A 229 -17.51 -2.40 10.47
C ALA A 229 -17.58 -3.09 9.09
N GLY A 230 -18.75 -3.07 8.44
CA GLY A 230 -18.94 -3.63 7.10
C GLY A 230 -18.11 -2.95 5.99
N ASP A 231 -17.62 -1.73 6.21
CA ASP A 231 -16.77 -1.05 5.22
C ASP A 231 -15.36 -1.63 5.14
N VAL A 232 -14.90 -2.33 6.17
CA VAL A 232 -13.63 -3.07 6.12
C VAL A 232 -13.70 -4.17 5.06
N ALA A 233 -14.79 -4.94 5.01
CA ALA A 233 -14.97 -5.98 4.00
C ALA A 233 -15.03 -5.38 2.57
N ARG A 234 -15.70 -4.23 2.40
CA ARG A 234 -15.77 -3.50 1.12
C ARG A 234 -14.39 -2.95 0.72
N ALA A 235 -13.61 -2.42 1.66
CA ALA A 235 -12.25 -1.96 1.43
C ALA A 235 -11.31 -3.11 1.02
N VAL A 236 -11.41 -4.26 1.70
CA VAL A 236 -10.67 -5.48 1.35
C VAL A 236 -11.04 -5.97 -0.05
N GLN A 237 -12.33 -6.00 -0.39
CA GLN A 237 -12.79 -6.37 -1.74
C GLN A 237 -12.21 -5.41 -2.80
N LEU A 238 -12.26 -4.10 -2.56
CA LEU A 238 -11.70 -3.10 -3.47
C LEU A 238 -10.20 -3.28 -3.65
N SER A 239 -9.46 -3.50 -2.56
CA SER A 239 -8.03 -3.81 -2.56
C SER A 239 -7.70 -5.04 -3.41
N GLN A 240 -8.48 -6.11 -3.28
CA GLN A 240 -8.29 -7.33 -4.07
C GLN A 240 -8.54 -7.11 -5.56
N LEU A 241 -9.60 -6.37 -5.92
CA LEU A 241 -9.88 -6.00 -7.31
C LEU A 241 -8.75 -5.17 -7.92
N VAL A 242 -8.27 -4.16 -7.18
CA VAL A 242 -7.13 -3.32 -7.58
C VAL A 242 -5.87 -4.17 -7.75
N GLY A 243 -5.60 -5.07 -6.81
CA GLY A 243 -4.42 -5.95 -6.84
C GLY A 243 -4.44 -6.89 -8.05
N VAL A 244 -5.58 -7.56 -8.32
CA VAL A 244 -5.73 -8.45 -9.48
C VAL A 244 -5.58 -7.68 -10.79
N ALA A 245 -6.24 -6.53 -10.93
CA ALA A 245 -6.12 -5.70 -12.12
C ALA A 245 -4.68 -5.21 -12.34
N SER A 246 -3.99 -4.80 -11.30
CA SER A 246 -2.59 -4.40 -11.38
C SER A 246 -1.70 -5.56 -11.82
N ALA A 247 -1.93 -6.77 -11.30
CA ALA A 247 -1.18 -7.95 -11.73
C ALA A 247 -1.39 -8.25 -13.21
N VAL A 248 -2.64 -8.18 -13.70
CA VAL A 248 -2.97 -8.39 -15.13
C VAL A 248 -2.32 -7.31 -16.00
N LEU A 249 -2.39 -6.04 -15.60
CA LEU A 249 -1.77 -4.93 -16.35
C LEU A 249 -0.24 -5.08 -16.40
N CYS A 250 0.40 -5.39 -15.28
CA CYS A 250 1.85 -5.59 -15.22
C CYS A 250 2.29 -6.81 -16.04
N ALA A 251 1.57 -7.92 -15.94
CA ALA A 251 1.85 -9.10 -16.77
C ALA A 251 1.67 -8.81 -18.27
N GLY A 252 0.59 -8.11 -18.63
CA GLY A 252 0.35 -7.69 -20.01
C GLY A 252 1.43 -6.76 -20.56
N ALA A 253 1.91 -5.81 -19.74
CA ALA A 253 3.00 -4.93 -20.10
C ALA A 253 4.32 -5.70 -20.37
N VAL A 254 4.64 -6.67 -19.51
CA VAL A 254 5.86 -7.50 -19.67
C VAL A 254 5.78 -8.39 -20.91
N LEU A 255 4.62 -8.98 -21.19
CA LEU A 255 4.42 -9.87 -22.34
C LEU A 255 4.27 -9.09 -23.67
N GLY A 256 3.73 -7.87 -23.62
CA GLY A 256 3.51 -7.02 -24.80
C GLY A 256 4.76 -6.25 -25.26
N VAL A 257 5.82 -6.18 -24.45
CA VAL A 257 7.10 -5.62 -24.91
C VAL A 257 7.80 -6.69 -25.77
N PRO A 258 7.95 -6.46 -27.10
CA PRO A 258 8.72 -7.37 -27.95
C PRO A 258 10.10 -7.59 -27.34
N ALA A 259 10.63 -8.79 -27.45
CA ALA A 259 11.97 -9.16 -26.95
C ALA A 259 13.09 -8.37 -27.69
N TRP A 260 13.16 -7.06 -27.47
CA TRP A 260 14.17 -6.16 -28.04
C TRP A 260 15.56 -6.33 -27.39
N ARG A 261 15.69 -7.31 -26.49
CA ARG A 261 16.94 -7.58 -25.76
C ARG A 261 17.81 -8.71 -26.38
N GLY A 262 17.69 -8.93 -27.70
CA GLY A 262 18.40 -9.98 -28.41
C GLY A 262 19.20 -9.56 -29.66
N ALA A 263 19.59 -8.30 -29.82
CA ALA A 263 20.36 -7.85 -30.97
C ALA A 263 21.54 -6.97 -30.54
N SER A 264 22.47 -7.57 -29.81
CA SER A 264 23.88 -7.11 -29.74
C SER A 264 24.75 -8.31 -29.38
N GLN A 265 25.02 -9.14 -30.37
CA GLN A 265 26.21 -9.97 -30.45
C GLN A 265 27.22 -9.28 -31.37
#